data_8dbb993eee834d1b59569c7aa3d4dc4b
#
_entry.id   8dbb993eee834d1b59569c7aa3d4dc4b
#
_cell.length_a   1.000
_cell.length_b   1.000
_cell.length_c   1.000
_cell.angle_alpha   90.00
_cell.angle_beta   90.00
_cell.angle_gamma   90.00
#
_symmetry.space_group_name_H-M   'P 1'
#
loop_
_entity.id
_entity.type
_entity.pdbx_description
1 polymer ?
#
loop_
_entity_poly.entity_id
_entity_poly.type
_entity_poly.pdbx_seq_one_letter_code
_entity_poly.pdbx_strand_id
1 'polypeptide(L)'
;MSKVLIPFEGIGKYRLYQTVEDTVSMLQEDGDSFVEELWLNEDLTNPVPWTIIRTASGMNMFFAKNKMFKIYVDGVFSGTLPNWIGIGMKMSDAVKADANIKYDDWEEDWQSPDGYWLEDDPSNDTVLTITIFIRELLNDELFEKYNW
;
A
#
# COMPACT_ATOMS: atom_id res chain seq x y z
N MET A 1 -3.71 -19.48 3.79
CA MET A 1 -3.10 -18.81 4.95
C MET A 1 -3.23 -17.30 4.79
N SER A 2 -3.81 -16.61 5.76
CA SER A 2 -3.94 -15.17 5.70
C SER A 2 -2.59 -14.49 5.94
N LYS A 3 -2.38 -13.36 5.26
CA LYS A 3 -1.15 -12.58 5.36
C LYS A 3 -1.40 -11.36 6.27
N VAL A 4 -0.33 -10.84 6.86
CA VAL A 4 -0.40 -9.66 7.72
C VAL A 4 0.34 -8.51 7.03
N LEU A 5 -0.37 -7.37 6.91
CA LEU A 5 0.25 -6.12 6.46
C LEU A 5 0.89 -5.45 7.66
N ILE A 6 2.20 -5.31 7.66
CA ILE A 6 2.91 -4.66 8.76
C ILE A 6 3.33 -3.26 8.31
N PRO A 7 2.71 -2.21 8.88
CA PRO A 7 3.04 -0.83 8.51
C PRO A 7 4.54 -0.56 8.61
N PHE A 8 5.07 0.17 7.64
CA PHE A 8 6.49 0.49 7.48
C PHE A 8 7.41 -0.69 7.17
N GLU A 9 6.88 -1.93 7.07
CA GLU A 9 7.70 -3.12 6.84
C GLU A 9 7.33 -3.86 5.57
N GLY A 10 6.09 -4.30 5.41
CA GLY A 10 5.67 -5.05 4.23
C GLY A 10 4.63 -6.13 4.52
N ILE A 11 4.54 -7.11 3.62
CA ILE A 11 3.63 -8.25 3.69
C ILE A 11 4.45 -9.53 3.51
N GLY A 12 4.70 -10.24 4.61
CA GLY A 12 5.51 -11.46 4.56
C GLY A 12 6.90 -11.18 3.98
N LYS A 13 7.26 -11.91 2.94
CA LYS A 13 8.56 -11.73 2.27
C LYS A 13 8.62 -10.55 1.31
N TYR A 14 7.48 -9.92 1.00
CA TYR A 14 7.40 -8.73 0.17
C TYR A 14 7.64 -7.51 1.04
N ARG A 15 8.86 -6.98 0.99
CA ARG A 15 9.31 -5.94 1.94
C ARG A 15 9.41 -4.59 1.27
N LEU A 16 9.03 -3.54 1.99
CA LEU A 16 9.30 -2.17 1.56
C LEU A 16 10.81 -1.97 1.39
N TYR A 17 11.20 -1.10 0.47
CA TYR A 17 12.56 -0.85 -0.02
C TYR A 17 13.14 -1.97 -0.92
N GLN A 18 12.43 -3.05 -1.14
CA GLN A 18 12.85 -4.16 -2.00
C GLN A 18 12.91 -3.71 -3.47
N THR A 19 13.80 -4.31 -4.25
CA THR A 19 13.93 -4.01 -5.68
C THR A 19 12.81 -4.67 -6.50
N VAL A 20 12.59 -4.14 -7.71
CA VAL A 20 11.66 -4.75 -8.68
C VAL A 20 12.10 -6.18 -8.99
N GLU A 21 13.40 -6.39 -9.24
CA GLU A 21 13.94 -7.69 -9.63
C GLU A 21 13.69 -8.76 -8.57
N ASP A 22 13.96 -8.43 -7.30
CA ASP A 22 13.73 -9.36 -6.19
C ASP A 22 12.24 -9.67 -6.02
N THR A 23 11.39 -8.65 -6.18
CA THR A 23 9.94 -8.82 -6.07
C THR A 23 9.40 -9.72 -7.17
N VAL A 24 9.84 -9.50 -8.42
CA VAL A 24 9.44 -10.33 -9.56
C VAL A 24 9.86 -11.79 -9.36
N SER A 25 11.09 -12.01 -8.88
CA SER A 25 11.56 -13.37 -8.59
C SER A 25 10.69 -14.07 -7.56
N MET A 26 10.29 -13.36 -6.50
CA MET A 26 9.42 -13.93 -5.47
C MET A 26 8.02 -14.23 -5.99
N LEU A 27 7.46 -13.36 -6.83
CA LEU A 27 6.15 -13.58 -7.43
C LEU A 27 6.17 -14.80 -8.35
N GLN A 28 7.25 -14.98 -9.10
CA GLN A 28 7.42 -16.15 -9.96
C GLN A 28 7.53 -17.44 -9.14
N GLU A 29 8.27 -17.42 -8.04
CA GLU A 29 8.36 -18.55 -7.11
C GLU A 29 7.00 -18.90 -6.51
N ASP A 30 6.20 -17.89 -6.16
CA ASP A 30 4.88 -18.08 -5.57
C ASP A 30 3.82 -18.47 -6.60
N GLY A 31 4.13 -18.35 -7.89
CA GLY A 31 3.14 -18.57 -8.94
C GLY A 31 2.05 -17.51 -8.96
N ASP A 32 2.32 -16.31 -8.45
CA ASP A 32 1.37 -15.20 -8.44
C ASP A 32 1.48 -14.42 -9.74
N SER A 33 0.43 -14.44 -10.54
CA SER A 33 0.40 -13.72 -11.81
C SER A 33 0.41 -12.22 -11.57
N PHE A 34 1.15 -11.49 -12.39
CA PHE A 34 1.27 -10.05 -12.23
C PHE A 34 1.41 -9.32 -13.57
N VAL A 35 1.10 -8.02 -13.53
CA VAL A 35 1.30 -7.08 -14.63
C VAL A 35 2.20 -5.97 -14.13
N GLU A 36 3.18 -5.58 -14.92
CA GLU A 36 4.10 -4.49 -14.61
C GLU A 36 3.75 -3.27 -15.47
N GLU A 37 3.56 -2.13 -14.84
CA GLU A 37 3.21 -0.87 -15.49
C GLU A 37 4.27 0.20 -15.17
N LEU A 38 4.57 1.05 -16.14
CA LEU A 38 5.39 2.24 -15.92
C LEU A 38 4.49 3.46 -15.88
N TRP A 39 4.59 4.26 -14.82
CA TRP A 39 3.84 5.50 -14.67
C TRP A 39 4.81 6.67 -14.56
N LEU A 40 4.58 7.70 -15.37
CA LEU A 40 5.39 8.92 -15.41
C LEU A 40 4.51 10.10 -15.08
N ASN A 41 4.83 10.83 -14.00
CA ASN A 41 4.15 12.06 -13.66
C ASN A 41 4.76 13.22 -14.42
N GLU A 42 4.13 13.62 -15.53
CA GLU A 42 4.62 14.68 -16.42
C GLU A 42 4.43 16.09 -15.86
N ASP A 43 3.61 16.22 -14.81
CA ASP A 43 3.32 17.53 -14.19
C ASP A 43 4.46 18.01 -13.27
N LEU A 44 5.42 17.15 -12.96
CA LEU A 44 6.54 17.52 -12.10
C LEU A 44 7.72 18.05 -12.91
N THR A 45 8.41 19.04 -12.35
CA THR A 45 9.59 19.63 -12.99
C THR A 45 10.73 18.61 -13.15
N ASN A 46 10.78 17.63 -12.28
CA ASN A 46 11.80 16.59 -12.31
C ASN A 46 11.16 15.23 -11.99
N PRO A 47 10.38 14.70 -12.93
CA PRO A 47 9.57 13.50 -12.67
C PRO A 47 10.46 12.27 -12.47
N VAL A 48 10.16 11.51 -11.42
CA VAL A 48 10.74 10.19 -11.20
C VAL A 48 9.69 9.16 -11.64
N PRO A 49 10.02 8.31 -12.62
CA PRO A 49 9.06 7.27 -13.05
C PRO A 49 8.80 6.27 -11.92
N TRP A 50 7.53 5.87 -11.81
CA TRP A 50 7.14 4.80 -10.89
C TRP A 50 6.91 3.51 -11.67
N THR A 51 7.34 2.41 -11.10
CA THR A 51 6.96 1.07 -11.57
C THR A 51 5.86 0.57 -10.66
N ILE A 52 4.78 0.04 -11.22
CA ILE A 52 3.67 -0.53 -10.45
C ILE A 52 3.54 -1.99 -10.85
N ILE A 53 3.58 -2.87 -9.86
CA ILE A 53 3.34 -4.30 -10.07
C ILE A 53 2.00 -4.64 -9.43
N ARG A 54 1.05 -5.08 -10.27
CA ARG A 54 -0.29 -5.49 -9.84
C ARG A 54 -0.40 -7.00 -9.91
N THR A 55 -0.74 -7.63 -8.78
CA THR A 55 -0.77 -9.09 -8.68
C THR A 55 -2.21 -9.62 -8.65
N ALA A 56 -2.36 -10.87 -9.06
CA ALA A 56 -3.65 -11.56 -9.02
C ALA A 56 -4.14 -11.78 -7.57
N SER A 57 -3.22 -11.82 -6.60
CA SER A 57 -3.57 -11.98 -5.19
C SER A 57 -4.03 -10.68 -4.52
N GLY A 58 -4.08 -9.57 -5.24
CA GLY A 58 -4.57 -8.30 -4.72
C GLY A 58 -3.53 -7.40 -4.08
N MET A 59 -2.25 -7.71 -4.23
CA MET A 59 -1.15 -6.83 -3.82
C MET A 59 -0.76 -5.94 -4.99
N ASN A 60 -0.72 -4.63 -4.76
CA ASN A 60 -0.32 -3.64 -5.76
C ASN A 60 0.88 -2.88 -5.21
N MET A 61 2.05 -3.09 -5.80
CA MET A 61 3.31 -2.62 -5.26
C MET A 61 3.91 -1.52 -6.12
N PHE A 62 4.30 -0.42 -5.49
CA PHE A 62 4.80 0.79 -6.15
C PHE A 62 6.27 0.97 -5.87
N PHE A 63 7.05 1.22 -6.93
CA PHE A 63 8.49 1.38 -6.87
C PHE A 63 8.91 2.72 -7.47
N ALA A 64 9.88 3.36 -6.85
CA ALA A 64 10.57 4.53 -7.40
C ALA A 64 12.07 4.34 -7.17
N LYS A 65 12.89 4.66 -8.19
CA LYS A 65 14.34 4.41 -8.16
C LYS A 65 14.67 2.97 -7.72
N ASN A 66 13.89 2.03 -8.22
CA ASN A 66 14.05 0.60 -7.97
C ASN A 66 13.91 0.21 -6.49
N LYS A 67 13.09 0.96 -5.73
CA LYS A 67 12.77 0.62 -4.33
C LYS A 67 11.28 0.69 -4.12
N MET A 68 10.72 -0.35 -3.50
CA MET A 68 9.29 -0.39 -3.15
C MET A 68 9.01 0.62 -2.05
N PHE A 69 8.06 1.53 -2.31
CA PHE A 69 7.72 2.55 -1.31
C PHE A 69 6.29 2.44 -0.79
N LYS A 70 5.45 1.68 -1.47
CA LYS A 70 4.03 1.57 -1.11
C LYS A 70 3.46 0.27 -1.61
N ILE A 71 2.61 -0.35 -0.79
CA ILE A 71 1.78 -1.50 -1.17
C ILE A 71 0.35 -1.18 -0.80
N TYR A 72 -0.57 -1.26 -1.77
CA TYR A 72 -1.98 -1.28 -1.40
C TYR A 72 -2.59 -2.64 -1.76
N VAL A 73 -3.53 -3.08 -0.95
CA VAL A 73 -4.25 -4.33 -1.18
C VAL A 73 -5.72 -4.04 -1.45
N ASP A 74 -6.33 -4.84 -2.31
CA ASP A 74 -7.72 -4.67 -2.75
C ASP A 74 -8.57 -5.89 -2.40
N GLY A 75 -9.79 -5.93 -2.95
CA GLY A 75 -10.85 -6.85 -2.55
C GLY A 75 -10.56 -8.34 -2.65
N VAL A 76 -9.55 -8.76 -3.42
CA VAL A 76 -9.18 -10.19 -3.52
C VAL A 76 -8.09 -10.57 -2.53
N PHE A 77 -7.47 -9.61 -1.87
CA PHE A 77 -6.42 -9.88 -0.90
C PHE A 77 -6.97 -10.52 0.36
N SER A 78 -6.33 -11.59 0.83
CA SER A 78 -6.69 -12.29 2.07
C SER A 78 -5.66 -11.99 3.15
N GLY A 79 -6.02 -11.13 4.10
CA GLY A 79 -5.14 -10.77 5.21
C GLY A 79 -5.65 -9.53 5.93
N THR A 80 -4.94 -9.14 6.98
CA THR A 80 -5.30 -8.01 7.83
C THR A 80 -4.07 -7.24 8.29
N LEU A 81 -4.29 -6.03 8.82
CA LEU A 81 -3.33 -5.32 9.65
C LEU A 81 -3.15 -6.06 10.99
N PRO A 82 -2.10 -5.74 11.78
CA PRO A 82 -1.91 -6.39 13.09
C PRO A 82 -3.07 -6.18 14.07
N ASN A 83 -3.85 -5.10 13.91
CA ASN A 83 -5.02 -4.80 14.73
C ASN A 83 -6.31 -5.40 14.16
N TRP A 84 -6.20 -6.36 13.24
CA TRP A 84 -7.29 -7.12 12.64
C TRP A 84 -8.16 -6.34 11.64
N ILE A 85 -7.80 -5.11 11.29
CA ILE A 85 -8.51 -4.38 10.23
C ILE A 85 -8.24 -5.08 8.89
N GLY A 86 -9.30 -5.41 8.16
CA GLY A 86 -9.24 -6.11 6.89
C GLY A 86 -10.24 -5.57 5.87
N ILE A 87 -10.05 -5.96 4.61
CA ILE A 87 -10.93 -5.60 3.50
C ILE A 87 -12.35 -6.12 3.79
N GLY A 88 -13.36 -5.29 3.54
CA GLY A 88 -14.76 -5.64 3.76
C GLY A 88 -15.29 -5.37 5.17
N MET A 89 -14.40 -5.04 6.11
CA MET A 89 -14.81 -4.63 7.46
C MET A 89 -15.57 -3.31 7.39
N LYS A 90 -16.57 -3.11 8.25
CA LYS A 90 -17.23 -1.81 8.34
C LYS A 90 -16.26 -0.75 8.83
N MET A 91 -16.32 0.45 8.24
CA MET A 91 -15.46 1.55 8.68
C MET A 91 -15.66 1.91 10.15
N SER A 92 -16.89 1.81 10.65
CA SER A 92 -17.16 2.02 12.08
C SER A 92 -16.42 1.05 12.98
N ASP A 93 -16.23 -0.19 12.55
CA ASP A 93 -15.45 -1.18 13.30
C ASP A 93 -13.96 -0.93 13.20
N ALA A 94 -13.49 -0.46 12.03
CA ALA A 94 -12.09 -0.09 11.85
C ALA A 94 -11.69 1.08 12.77
N VAL A 95 -12.53 2.10 12.87
CA VAL A 95 -12.29 3.25 13.75
C VAL A 95 -12.30 2.83 15.23
N LYS A 96 -13.10 1.83 15.60
CA LYS A 96 -13.07 1.26 16.95
C LYS A 96 -11.77 0.50 17.22
N ALA A 97 -11.24 -0.19 16.20
CA ALA A 97 -9.98 -0.92 16.33
C ALA A 97 -8.76 0.01 16.45
N ASP A 98 -8.84 1.20 15.85
CA ASP A 98 -7.80 2.23 15.94
C ASP A 98 -8.46 3.60 16.05
N ALA A 99 -8.54 4.11 17.27
CA ALA A 99 -9.19 5.39 17.57
C ALA A 99 -8.43 6.61 17.01
N ASN A 100 -7.20 6.42 16.54
CA ASN A 100 -6.38 7.48 15.95
C ASN A 100 -6.58 7.64 14.45
N ILE A 101 -7.41 6.81 13.83
CA ILE A 101 -7.77 6.95 12.42
C ILE A 101 -8.56 8.25 12.24
N LYS A 102 -8.15 9.05 11.25
CA LYS A 102 -8.83 10.30 10.90
C LYS A 102 -9.04 10.37 9.39
N TYR A 103 -10.20 10.91 8.99
CA TYR A 103 -10.49 11.14 7.59
C TYR A 103 -9.75 12.37 7.09
N ASP A 104 -9.10 12.25 5.92
CA ASP A 104 -8.44 13.36 5.23
C ASP A 104 -9.29 13.77 4.03
N ASP A 105 -9.87 14.97 4.09
CA ASP A 105 -10.77 15.50 3.04
C ASP A 105 -10.05 15.75 1.72
N TRP A 106 -8.77 16.05 1.77
CA TRP A 106 -7.97 16.33 0.57
C TRP A 106 -7.65 15.06 -0.20
N GLU A 107 -7.16 14.03 0.53
CA GLU A 107 -6.80 12.75 -0.08
C GLU A 107 -8.01 11.81 -0.23
N GLU A 108 -9.12 12.16 0.40
CA GLU A 108 -10.35 11.35 0.40
C GLU A 108 -10.12 9.92 0.93
N ASP A 109 -9.30 9.81 1.97
CA ASP A 109 -9.02 8.53 2.63
C ASP A 109 -8.95 8.69 4.14
N TRP A 110 -8.87 7.54 4.82
CA TRP A 110 -8.75 7.46 6.27
C TRP A 110 -7.31 7.14 6.62
N GLN A 111 -6.69 7.94 7.45
CA GLN A 111 -5.26 7.85 7.76
C GLN A 111 -5.02 7.54 9.22
N SER A 112 -4.10 6.59 9.48
CA SER A 112 -3.64 6.26 10.82
C SER A 112 -2.18 6.71 11.00
N PRO A 113 -1.84 7.30 12.15
CA PRO A 113 -0.44 7.63 12.46
C PRO A 113 0.44 6.38 12.61
N ASP A 114 -0.17 5.20 12.74
CA ASP A 114 0.55 3.93 12.82
C ASP A 114 1.13 3.49 11.47
N GLY A 115 0.82 4.20 10.38
CA GLY A 115 1.46 3.99 9.10
C GLY A 115 0.64 3.24 8.07
N TYR A 116 -0.66 3.45 8.03
CA TYR A 116 -1.51 2.90 6.99
C TYR A 116 -2.65 3.85 6.64
N TRP A 117 -3.18 3.69 5.43
CA TRP A 117 -4.34 4.41 4.93
C TRP A 117 -5.42 3.41 4.53
N LEU A 118 -6.68 3.81 4.71
CA LEU A 118 -7.84 3.03 4.30
C LEU A 118 -8.69 3.85 3.34
N GLU A 119 -9.12 3.23 2.23
CA GLU A 119 -10.17 3.78 1.40
C GLU A 119 -11.46 3.03 1.71
N ASP A 120 -12.57 3.74 1.78
CA ASP A 120 -13.88 3.13 2.01
C ASP A 120 -14.68 3.01 0.71
N ASP A 121 -15.56 2.03 0.67
CA ASP A 121 -16.56 1.91 -0.36
C ASP A 121 -17.78 2.72 0.07
N PRO A 122 -18.09 3.86 -0.60
CA PRO A 122 -19.18 4.72 -0.17
C PRO A 122 -20.56 4.07 -0.31
N SER A 123 -20.68 2.99 -1.08
CA SER A 123 -21.96 2.31 -1.29
C SER A 123 -22.38 1.50 -0.06
N ASN A 124 -21.44 1.02 0.77
CA ASN A 124 -21.75 0.18 1.92
C ASN A 124 -20.92 0.50 3.16
N ASP A 125 -20.08 1.53 3.11
CA ASP A 125 -19.26 2.01 4.22
C ASP A 125 -18.33 0.94 4.80
N THR A 126 -17.70 0.18 3.90
CA THR A 126 -16.72 -0.85 4.26
C THR A 126 -15.33 -0.48 3.76
N VAL A 127 -14.29 -1.11 4.36
CA VAL A 127 -12.91 -0.94 3.92
C VAL A 127 -12.76 -1.55 2.52
N LEU A 128 -12.40 -0.71 1.55
CA LEU A 128 -12.20 -1.11 0.16
C LEU A 128 -10.74 -1.47 -0.12
N THR A 129 -9.81 -0.66 0.37
CA THR A 129 -8.36 -0.88 0.21
C THR A 129 -7.62 -0.56 1.50
N ILE A 130 -6.46 -1.17 1.67
CA ILE A 130 -5.53 -0.85 2.76
C ILE A 130 -4.17 -0.58 2.13
N THR A 131 -3.55 0.55 2.49
CA THR A 131 -2.23 0.95 1.98
C THR A 131 -1.23 1.02 3.12
N ILE A 132 -0.09 0.35 2.97
CA ILE A 132 1.08 0.51 3.84
C ILE A 132 2.23 1.10 3.02
N PHE A 133 3.17 1.78 3.67
CA PHE A 133 4.18 2.56 2.96
C PHE A 133 5.42 2.79 3.82
N ILE A 134 6.47 3.33 3.20
CA ILE A 134 7.71 3.70 3.88
C ILE A 134 7.50 4.95 4.74
N ARG A 135 8.32 5.11 5.79
CA ARG A 135 8.18 6.24 6.72
C ARG A 135 8.36 7.60 6.04
N GLU A 136 9.22 7.67 5.06
CA GLU A 136 9.50 8.90 4.31
C GLU A 136 8.24 9.46 3.62
N LEU A 137 7.27 8.60 3.31
CA LEU A 137 6.03 9.03 2.68
C LEU A 137 5.13 9.87 3.62
N LEU A 138 5.38 9.83 4.93
CA LEU A 138 4.69 10.69 5.90
C LEU A 138 5.12 12.16 5.79
N ASN A 139 6.21 12.44 5.09
CA ASN A 139 6.73 13.78 4.89
C ASN A 139 7.02 13.97 3.41
N ASP A 140 6.17 14.73 2.71
CA ASP A 140 6.28 14.95 1.26
C ASP A 140 7.66 15.45 0.86
N GLU A 141 8.25 16.33 1.65
CA GLU A 141 9.57 16.89 1.38
C GLU A 141 10.66 15.82 1.41
N LEU A 142 10.62 14.91 2.37
CA LEU A 142 11.56 13.78 2.44
C LEU A 142 11.32 12.79 1.30
N PHE A 143 10.06 12.49 1.01
CA PHE A 143 9.71 11.54 -0.03
C PHE A 143 10.17 12.02 -1.40
N GLU A 144 9.91 13.27 -1.73
CA GLU A 144 10.21 13.86 -3.05
C GLU A 144 11.70 13.97 -3.36
N LYS A 145 12.57 13.89 -2.36
CA LYS A 145 14.02 13.89 -2.57
C LYS A 145 14.54 12.54 -3.09
N TYR A 146 13.77 11.47 -2.93
CA TYR A 146 14.12 10.12 -3.39
C TYR A 146 15.52 9.65 -2.97
N ASN A 147 15.97 10.00 -1.78
CA ASN A 147 17.26 9.57 -1.26
C ASN A 147 17.16 8.49 -0.17
N TRP A 148 16.01 7.87 -0.12
CA TRP A 148 15.72 6.72 0.75
C TRP A 148 15.97 5.38 0.07
#